data_5145254fd47be18c4f31fc7b3366a768
#
_entry.id   5145254fd47be18c4f31fc7b3366a768
#
_cell.length_a   1.000
_cell.length_b   1.000
_cell.length_c   1.000
_cell.angle_alpha   90.00
_cell.angle_beta   90.00
_cell.angle_gamma   90.00
#
_symmetry.space_group_name_H-M   'P 1'
#
loop_
_entity.id
_entity.type
_entity.pdbx_description
1 polymer ?
#
loop_
_entity_poly.entity_id
_entity_poly.type
_entity_poly.pdbx_seq_one_letter_code
_entity_poly.pdbx_strand_id
1 'polypeptide(L)'
;VNAKKIGCIGASYGGFMTQYLQTKTDIFAAAISHAGISDHTSYWGEGYWGYSYSEVSMANSYPWTRKDLYVDRSPLFNADKIHTPLLFVHGDADMNVPVGESIQMYTALKLLGRETAMVLVTGQDHHIVDYGKRIQWQNTIWAWFAKWLQDDATWWNAIYTPKAL
;
A
#
# COMPACT_ATOMS: atom_id res chain seq x y z
N VAL A 1 11.06 -5.68 23.27
CA VAL A 1 10.26 -5.14 22.15
C VAL A 1 9.25 -4.14 22.71
N ASN A 2 9.16 -2.95 22.13
CA ASN A 2 8.15 -1.96 22.50
C ASN A 2 6.87 -2.26 21.69
N ALA A 3 5.85 -2.77 22.38
CA ALA A 3 4.56 -3.13 21.74
C ALA A 3 3.81 -1.96 21.12
N LYS A 4 4.15 -0.71 21.46
CA LYS A 4 3.55 0.51 20.89
C LYS A 4 4.29 1.01 19.62
N LYS A 5 5.40 0.41 19.27
CA LYS A 5 6.29 0.82 18.16
C LYS A 5 6.55 -0.35 17.22
N ILE A 6 5.48 -0.97 16.74
CA ILE A 6 5.53 -2.09 15.79
C ILE A 6 5.14 -1.56 14.40
N GLY A 7 5.97 -1.81 13.40
CA GLY A 7 5.68 -1.52 12.01
C GLY A 7 5.17 -2.75 11.25
N CYS A 8 4.38 -2.51 10.20
CA CYS A 8 3.90 -3.53 9.28
C CYS A 8 4.34 -3.18 7.86
N ILE A 9 4.90 -4.13 7.13
CA ILE A 9 5.31 -3.94 5.74
C ILE A 9 5.03 -5.20 4.92
N GLY A 10 4.58 -5.02 3.69
CA GLY A 10 4.38 -6.10 2.76
C GLY A 10 4.34 -5.63 1.32
N ALA A 11 4.63 -6.56 0.40
CA ALA A 11 4.63 -6.30 -1.05
C ALA A 11 3.63 -7.20 -1.77
N SER A 12 3.04 -6.70 -2.87
CA SER A 12 2.09 -7.45 -3.69
C SER A 12 0.88 -7.92 -2.86
N TYR A 13 0.62 -9.21 -2.78
CA TYR A 13 -0.37 -9.75 -1.85
C TYR A 13 -0.08 -9.36 -0.39
N GLY A 14 1.20 -9.30 0.00
CA GLY A 14 1.60 -8.77 1.30
C GLY A 14 1.28 -7.27 1.47
N GLY A 15 1.29 -6.49 0.41
CA GLY A 15 0.82 -5.11 0.39
C GLY A 15 -0.69 -5.01 0.61
N PHE A 16 -1.47 -5.87 -0.04
CA PHE A 16 -2.89 -6.04 0.27
C PHE A 16 -3.10 -6.40 1.75
N MET A 17 -2.40 -7.43 2.25
CA MET A 17 -2.51 -7.84 3.65
C MET A 17 -2.14 -6.73 4.62
N THR A 18 -1.11 -5.93 4.28
CA THR A 18 -0.75 -4.75 5.07
C THR A 18 -1.90 -3.76 5.16
N GLN A 19 -2.52 -3.41 4.06
CA GLN A 19 -3.69 -2.53 4.05
C GLN A 19 -4.88 -3.14 4.79
N TYR A 20 -5.19 -4.41 4.52
CA TYR A 20 -6.31 -5.12 5.12
C TYR A 20 -6.20 -5.20 6.65
N LEU A 21 -5.00 -5.48 7.17
CA LEU A 21 -4.75 -5.52 8.61
C LEU A 21 -5.07 -4.17 9.28
N GLN A 22 -4.74 -3.04 8.63
CA GLN A 22 -5.06 -1.73 9.17
C GLN A 22 -6.57 -1.46 9.26
N THR A 23 -7.39 -2.16 8.47
CA THR A 23 -8.86 -2.09 8.61
C THR A 23 -9.39 -2.93 9.79
N LYS A 24 -8.56 -3.77 10.41
CA LYS A 24 -8.95 -4.72 11.45
C LYS A 24 -8.35 -4.42 12.82
N THR A 25 -7.24 -3.69 12.88
CA THR A 25 -6.53 -3.46 14.14
C THR A 25 -5.69 -2.17 14.07
N ASP A 26 -5.52 -1.52 15.21
CA ASP A 26 -4.69 -0.32 15.39
C ASP A 26 -3.38 -0.65 16.15
N ILE A 27 -2.95 -1.93 16.17
CA ILE A 27 -1.73 -2.33 16.90
C ILE A 27 -0.44 -1.82 16.27
N PHE A 28 -0.46 -1.48 14.99
CA PHE A 28 0.71 -1.00 14.26
C PHE A 28 0.84 0.52 14.37
N ALA A 29 2.04 0.99 14.70
CA ALA A 29 2.35 2.41 14.75
C ALA A 29 2.64 3.03 13.36
N ALA A 30 2.98 2.21 12.38
CA ALA A 30 3.15 2.59 10.98
C ALA A 30 3.03 1.37 10.06
N ALA A 31 2.62 1.60 8.82
CA ALA A 31 2.54 0.56 7.81
C ALA A 31 3.08 1.03 6.45
N ILE A 32 3.57 0.07 5.65
CA ILE A 32 4.06 0.30 4.28
C ILE A 32 3.47 -0.76 3.36
N SER A 33 2.69 -0.33 2.37
CA SER A 33 2.18 -1.18 1.29
C SER A 33 2.98 -0.94 0.01
N HIS A 34 3.75 -1.93 -0.42
CA HIS A 34 4.46 -1.90 -1.70
C HIS A 34 3.66 -2.67 -2.74
N ALA A 35 3.28 -2.00 -3.84
CA ALA A 35 2.56 -2.61 -4.96
C ALA A 35 1.39 -3.50 -4.50
N GLY A 36 0.62 -3.03 -3.50
CA GLY A 36 -0.47 -3.79 -2.89
C GLY A 36 -1.81 -3.52 -3.57
N ILE A 37 -2.66 -4.54 -3.57
CA ILE A 37 -4.03 -4.46 -4.06
C ILE A 37 -4.88 -3.76 -2.99
N SER A 38 -5.65 -2.76 -3.39
CA SER A 38 -6.61 -2.07 -2.51
C SER A 38 -8.07 -2.42 -2.81
N ASP A 39 -8.35 -2.77 -4.07
CA ASP A 39 -9.67 -3.14 -4.56
C ASP A 39 -9.58 -4.35 -5.48
N HIS A 40 -10.13 -5.47 -5.04
CA HIS A 40 -10.14 -6.70 -5.82
C HIS A 40 -10.96 -6.60 -7.11
N THR A 41 -11.89 -5.65 -7.21
CA THR A 41 -12.68 -5.46 -8.45
C THR A 41 -11.87 -4.76 -9.53
N SER A 42 -11.16 -3.68 -9.20
CA SER A 42 -10.26 -3.00 -10.14
C SER A 42 -9.06 -3.87 -10.51
N TYR A 43 -8.46 -4.53 -9.52
CA TYR A 43 -7.38 -5.49 -9.78
C TYR A 43 -7.82 -6.63 -10.70
N TRP A 44 -9.01 -7.18 -10.50
CA TRP A 44 -9.57 -8.22 -11.34
C TRP A 44 -9.73 -7.74 -12.80
N GLY A 45 -10.16 -6.50 -13.00
CA GLY A 45 -10.41 -5.94 -14.33
C GLY A 45 -9.16 -5.43 -15.06
N GLU A 46 -8.18 -4.90 -14.33
CA GLU A 46 -7.01 -4.22 -14.89
C GLU A 46 -5.69 -4.99 -14.70
N GLY A 47 -5.59 -5.81 -13.65
CA GLY A 47 -4.37 -6.54 -13.34
C GLY A 47 -4.05 -7.64 -14.35
N TYR A 48 -2.76 -7.86 -14.61
CA TYR A 48 -2.30 -8.92 -15.52
C TYR A 48 -2.86 -10.31 -15.15
N TRP A 49 -2.94 -10.60 -13.85
CA TRP A 49 -3.48 -11.84 -13.30
C TRP A 49 -4.95 -11.74 -12.89
N GLY A 50 -5.60 -10.60 -13.15
CA GLY A 50 -6.88 -10.25 -12.54
C GLY A 50 -7.94 -11.33 -12.68
N TYR A 51 -8.25 -11.78 -13.89
CA TYR A 51 -9.28 -12.79 -14.09
C TYR A 51 -8.84 -14.18 -13.60
N SER A 52 -7.56 -14.55 -13.73
CA SER A 52 -7.02 -15.81 -13.20
C SER A 52 -7.01 -15.84 -11.67
N TYR A 53 -6.99 -14.66 -11.04
CA TYR A 53 -7.09 -14.50 -9.59
C TYR A 53 -8.41 -15.06 -9.03
N SER A 54 -9.47 -15.05 -9.85
CA SER A 54 -10.75 -15.66 -9.50
C SER A 54 -10.63 -17.13 -9.13
N GLU A 55 -9.85 -17.88 -9.89
CA GLU A 55 -9.65 -19.32 -9.68
C GLU A 55 -8.76 -19.59 -8.46
N VAL A 56 -7.65 -18.85 -8.35
CA VAL A 56 -6.60 -19.12 -7.36
C VAL A 56 -6.94 -18.57 -5.97
N SER A 57 -7.47 -17.35 -5.88
CA SER A 57 -7.57 -16.61 -4.62
C SER A 57 -8.99 -16.24 -4.22
N MET A 58 -9.95 -16.31 -5.14
CA MET A 58 -11.32 -15.85 -4.93
C MET A 58 -12.34 -17.00 -4.95
N ALA A 59 -11.91 -18.19 -4.51
CA ALA A 59 -12.77 -19.38 -4.39
C ALA A 59 -13.53 -19.71 -5.70
N ASN A 60 -12.84 -19.61 -6.83
CA ASN A 60 -13.41 -19.83 -8.16
C ASN A 60 -14.69 -19.03 -8.40
N SER A 61 -14.66 -17.74 -8.08
CA SER A 61 -15.79 -16.83 -8.16
C SER A 61 -15.47 -15.55 -8.91
N TYR A 62 -16.49 -14.74 -9.16
CA TYR A 62 -16.39 -13.48 -9.90
C TYR A 62 -17.02 -12.32 -9.11
N PRO A 63 -16.70 -11.06 -9.44
CA PRO A 63 -17.22 -9.88 -8.72
C PRO A 63 -18.75 -9.86 -8.57
N TRP A 64 -19.48 -10.25 -9.60
CA TRP A 64 -20.94 -10.26 -9.59
C TRP A 64 -21.56 -11.43 -8.82
N THR A 65 -20.79 -12.49 -8.49
CA THR A 65 -21.28 -13.64 -7.72
C THR A 65 -20.90 -13.61 -6.24
N ARG A 66 -19.78 -12.96 -5.91
CA ARG A 66 -19.21 -12.95 -4.55
C ARG A 66 -18.75 -11.56 -4.16
N LYS A 67 -19.71 -10.63 -4.04
CA LYS A 67 -19.45 -9.28 -3.56
C LYS A 67 -18.74 -9.26 -2.20
N ASP A 68 -19.03 -10.21 -1.34
CA ASP A 68 -18.40 -10.37 -0.03
C ASP A 68 -16.87 -10.55 -0.12
N LEU A 69 -16.37 -11.21 -1.16
CA LEU A 69 -14.93 -11.38 -1.38
C LEU A 69 -14.32 -10.18 -2.12
N TYR A 70 -14.97 -9.70 -3.17
CA TYR A 70 -14.41 -8.68 -4.04
C TYR A 70 -14.56 -7.26 -3.51
N VAL A 71 -15.64 -6.94 -2.81
CA VAL A 71 -15.92 -5.61 -2.29
C VAL A 71 -15.68 -5.56 -0.78
N ASP A 72 -16.40 -6.39 -0.01
CA ASP A 72 -16.41 -6.25 1.44
C ASP A 72 -15.04 -6.57 2.09
N ARG A 73 -14.19 -7.35 1.41
CA ARG A 73 -12.81 -7.63 1.83
C ARG A 73 -11.77 -6.73 1.18
N SER A 74 -12.14 -5.88 0.26
CA SER A 74 -11.21 -4.89 -0.31
C SER A 74 -10.91 -3.79 0.71
N PRO A 75 -9.63 -3.48 0.96
CA PRO A 75 -9.26 -2.41 1.89
C PRO A 75 -9.87 -1.06 1.54
N LEU A 76 -10.01 -0.74 0.25
CA LEU A 76 -10.54 0.54 -0.23
C LEU A 76 -11.94 0.82 0.33
N PHE A 77 -12.84 -0.17 0.33
CA PHE A 77 -14.20 -0.01 0.84
C PHE A 77 -14.29 -0.03 2.37
N ASN A 78 -13.16 -0.14 3.05
CA ASN A 78 -12.99 -0.07 4.50
C ASN A 78 -11.94 0.97 4.91
N ALA A 79 -11.62 1.92 4.03
CA ALA A 79 -10.58 2.92 4.24
C ALA A 79 -10.85 3.80 5.46
N ASP A 80 -12.11 4.07 5.77
CA ASP A 80 -12.56 4.83 6.93
C ASP A 80 -12.12 4.24 8.28
N LYS A 81 -11.86 2.93 8.32
CA LYS A 81 -11.38 2.20 9.51
C LYS A 81 -9.87 2.32 9.73
N ILE A 82 -9.12 2.84 8.77
CA ILE A 82 -7.66 2.95 8.84
C ILE A 82 -7.25 4.23 9.58
N HIS A 83 -6.53 4.07 10.68
CA HIS A 83 -5.96 5.18 11.46
C HIS A 83 -4.42 5.16 11.47
N THR A 84 -3.81 4.00 11.24
CA THR A 84 -2.36 3.82 11.18
C THR A 84 -1.77 4.64 10.03
N PRO A 85 -0.69 5.41 10.25
CA PRO A 85 0.06 6.05 9.18
C PRO A 85 0.49 5.04 8.11
N LEU A 86 0.09 5.26 6.85
CA LEU A 86 0.27 4.29 5.78
C LEU A 86 1.02 4.91 4.59
N LEU A 87 2.19 4.34 4.28
CA LEU A 87 2.97 4.69 3.10
C LEU A 87 2.64 3.71 1.97
N PHE A 88 2.44 4.25 0.77
CA PHE A 88 2.36 3.50 -0.48
C PHE A 88 3.65 3.68 -1.27
N VAL A 89 4.24 2.58 -1.73
CA VAL A 89 5.35 2.59 -2.68
C VAL A 89 4.96 1.72 -3.86
N HIS A 90 5.11 2.23 -5.09
CA HIS A 90 4.69 1.52 -6.30
C HIS A 90 5.54 1.91 -7.51
N GLY A 91 5.92 0.95 -8.34
CA GLY A 91 6.48 1.23 -9.66
C GLY A 91 5.38 1.74 -10.60
N ASP A 92 5.60 2.85 -11.30
CA ASP A 92 4.56 3.43 -12.16
C ASP A 92 4.37 2.68 -13.50
N ALA A 93 5.25 1.72 -13.79
CA ALA A 93 5.15 0.80 -14.92
C ALA A 93 4.77 -0.64 -14.50
N ASP A 94 4.21 -0.81 -13.31
CA ASP A 94 3.82 -2.12 -12.79
C ASP A 94 2.70 -2.74 -13.63
N MET A 95 3.03 -3.85 -14.32
CA MET A 95 2.10 -4.61 -15.16
C MET A 95 1.39 -5.72 -14.39
N ASN A 96 1.87 -6.06 -13.20
CA ASN A 96 1.32 -7.14 -12.38
C ASN A 96 0.20 -6.65 -11.46
N VAL A 97 0.47 -5.59 -10.71
CA VAL A 97 -0.52 -4.87 -9.91
C VAL A 97 -0.57 -3.42 -10.41
N PRO A 98 -1.64 -2.99 -11.06
CA PRO A 98 -1.74 -1.64 -11.60
C PRO A 98 -1.48 -0.59 -10.53
N VAL A 99 -0.73 0.45 -10.86
CA VAL A 99 -0.40 1.56 -9.94
C VAL A 99 -1.64 2.26 -9.39
N GLY A 100 -2.76 2.18 -10.11
CA GLY A 100 -4.07 2.67 -9.68
C GLY A 100 -4.52 2.11 -8.33
N GLU A 101 -4.10 0.88 -7.99
CA GLU A 101 -4.40 0.26 -6.70
C GLU A 101 -3.84 1.09 -5.52
N SER A 102 -2.62 1.61 -5.63
CA SER A 102 -2.05 2.50 -4.62
C SER A 102 -2.66 3.91 -4.70
N ILE A 103 -2.87 4.44 -5.89
CA ILE A 103 -3.41 5.81 -6.09
C ILE A 103 -4.79 5.95 -5.48
N GLN A 104 -5.71 5.01 -5.72
CA GLN A 104 -7.08 5.10 -5.21
C GLN A 104 -7.13 5.03 -3.69
N MET A 105 -6.33 4.17 -3.06
CA MET A 105 -6.30 4.06 -1.60
C MET A 105 -5.63 5.27 -0.95
N TYR A 106 -4.53 5.76 -1.51
CA TYR A 106 -3.91 7.01 -1.08
C TYR A 106 -4.90 8.17 -1.15
N THR A 107 -5.65 8.28 -2.25
CA THR A 107 -6.68 9.32 -2.42
C THR A 107 -7.76 9.22 -1.35
N ALA A 108 -8.27 8.02 -1.08
CA ALA A 108 -9.26 7.80 -0.03
C ALA A 108 -8.74 8.24 1.35
N LEU A 109 -7.53 7.85 1.72
CA LEU A 109 -6.93 8.22 3.00
C LEU A 109 -6.66 9.72 3.11
N LYS A 110 -6.25 10.39 2.01
CA LYS A 110 -6.10 11.85 1.99
C LYS A 110 -7.44 12.57 2.21
N LEU A 111 -8.51 12.13 1.56
CA LEU A 111 -9.85 12.69 1.74
C LEU A 111 -10.38 12.49 3.17
N LEU A 112 -10.00 11.38 3.81
CA LEU A 112 -10.32 11.09 5.21
C LEU A 112 -9.43 11.83 6.22
N GLY A 113 -8.48 12.64 5.76
CA GLY A 113 -7.54 13.36 6.63
C GLY A 113 -6.56 12.46 7.38
N ARG A 114 -6.24 11.27 6.82
CA ARG A 114 -5.32 10.31 7.45
C ARG A 114 -3.86 10.64 7.13
N GLU A 115 -2.97 10.26 8.03
CA GLU A 115 -1.52 10.34 7.81
C GLU A 115 -1.11 9.31 6.75
N THR A 116 -0.82 9.79 5.55
CA THR A 116 -0.45 8.94 4.41
C THR A 116 0.51 9.66 3.48
N ALA A 117 1.36 8.87 2.82
CA ALA A 117 2.26 9.32 1.77
C ALA A 117 2.28 8.30 0.64
N MET A 118 2.66 8.74 -0.57
CA MET A 118 2.83 7.88 -1.73
C MET A 118 4.14 8.23 -2.46
N VAL A 119 4.91 7.21 -2.77
CA VAL A 119 6.15 7.31 -3.55
C VAL A 119 6.02 6.44 -4.80
N LEU A 120 5.95 7.08 -5.97
CA LEU A 120 5.97 6.40 -7.25
C LEU A 120 7.40 6.27 -7.74
N VAL A 121 7.80 5.06 -8.11
CA VAL A 121 9.15 4.76 -8.60
C VAL A 121 9.10 4.68 -10.12
N THR A 122 9.50 5.76 -10.77
CA THR A 122 9.36 5.96 -12.21
C THR A 122 10.05 4.87 -13.04
N GLY A 123 9.34 4.31 -14.01
CA GLY A 123 9.84 3.31 -14.95
C GLY A 123 10.15 1.95 -14.31
N GLN A 124 9.71 1.71 -13.07
CA GLN A 124 9.85 0.39 -12.45
C GLN A 124 8.55 -0.39 -12.54
N ASP A 125 8.69 -1.69 -12.77
CA ASP A 125 7.60 -2.66 -12.77
C ASP A 125 7.34 -3.16 -11.33
N HIS A 126 6.74 -4.32 -11.19
CA HIS A 126 6.37 -4.94 -9.92
C HIS A 126 7.53 -5.09 -8.92
N HIS A 127 8.74 -5.26 -9.42
CA HIS A 127 9.96 -5.27 -8.64
C HIS A 127 10.82 -4.04 -8.95
N ILE A 128 11.37 -3.41 -7.91
CA ILE A 128 12.34 -2.33 -8.09
C ILE A 128 13.70 -2.97 -8.34
N VAL A 129 14.11 -3.04 -9.62
CA VAL A 129 15.34 -3.72 -10.03
C VAL A 129 16.51 -2.79 -10.31
N ASP A 130 16.23 -1.53 -10.67
CA ASP A 130 17.28 -0.51 -10.83
C ASP A 130 18.02 -0.28 -9.51
N TYR A 131 19.35 -0.36 -9.55
CA TYR A 131 20.19 -0.29 -8.34
C TYR A 131 20.00 1.01 -7.56
N GLY A 132 20.04 2.14 -8.25
CA GLY A 132 19.90 3.46 -7.61
C GLY A 132 18.52 3.64 -6.98
N LYS A 133 17.48 3.21 -7.68
CA LYS A 133 16.09 3.26 -7.19
C LYS A 133 15.84 2.30 -6.03
N ARG A 134 16.51 1.14 -6.00
CA ARG A 134 16.47 0.23 -4.83
C ARG A 134 17.05 0.86 -3.59
N ILE A 135 18.16 1.58 -3.71
CA ILE A 135 18.73 2.31 -2.57
C ILE A 135 17.74 3.37 -2.07
N GLN A 136 17.16 4.16 -2.98
CA GLN A 136 16.14 5.16 -2.62
C GLN A 136 14.91 4.52 -1.97
N TRP A 137 14.44 3.40 -2.50
CA TRP A 137 13.34 2.62 -1.94
C TRP A 137 13.65 2.14 -0.51
N GLN A 138 14.83 1.59 -0.27
CA GLN A 138 15.26 1.19 1.08
C GLN A 138 15.33 2.39 2.04
N ASN A 139 15.93 3.50 1.59
CA ASN A 139 16.00 4.72 2.39
C ASN A 139 14.61 5.26 2.73
N THR A 140 13.67 5.19 1.80
CA THR A 140 12.26 5.57 2.03
C THR A 140 11.62 4.73 3.13
N ILE A 141 11.80 3.40 3.10
CA ILE A 141 11.28 2.49 4.13
C ILE A 141 11.84 2.85 5.50
N TRP A 142 13.16 3.00 5.61
CA TRP A 142 13.80 3.34 6.88
C TRP A 142 13.38 4.71 7.39
N ALA A 143 13.29 5.69 6.51
CA ALA A 143 12.87 7.06 6.87
C ALA A 143 11.42 7.10 7.36
N TRP A 144 10.50 6.34 6.74
CA TRP A 144 9.13 6.23 7.20
C TRP A 144 9.03 5.59 8.57
N PHE A 145 9.74 4.48 8.79
CA PHE A 145 9.74 3.82 10.09
C PHE A 145 10.46 4.63 11.17
N ALA A 146 11.54 5.35 10.85
CA ALA A 146 12.18 6.26 11.79
C ALA A 146 11.21 7.35 12.26
N LYS A 147 10.48 7.95 11.32
CA LYS A 147 9.47 8.99 11.61
C LYS A 147 8.43 8.51 12.63
N TRP A 148 7.90 7.31 12.47
CA TRP A 148 6.74 6.85 13.24
C TRP A 148 7.08 5.90 14.39
N LEU A 149 8.14 5.09 14.25
CA LEU A 149 8.54 4.14 15.30
C LEU A 149 9.56 4.73 16.28
N GLN A 150 10.37 5.71 15.83
CA GLN A 150 11.41 6.34 16.64
C GLN A 150 11.10 7.80 16.96
N ASP A 151 9.98 8.33 16.46
CA ASP A 151 9.57 9.73 16.59
C ASP A 151 10.61 10.72 15.99
N ASP A 152 11.36 10.26 14.97
CA ASP A 152 12.40 11.03 14.29
C ASP A 152 12.07 11.21 12.80
N ALA A 153 11.57 12.40 12.44
CA ALA A 153 11.23 12.75 11.07
C ALA A 153 12.40 13.34 10.27
N THR A 154 13.60 13.48 10.86
CA THR A 154 14.74 14.17 10.23
C THR A 154 15.10 13.55 8.89
N TRP A 155 15.20 12.23 8.83
CA TRP A 155 15.52 11.50 7.61
C TRP A 155 14.42 11.62 6.54
N TRP A 156 13.16 11.45 6.93
CA TRP A 156 12.02 11.63 6.03
C TRP A 156 11.99 13.02 5.42
N ASN A 157 12.16 14.06 6.24
CA ASN A 157 12.14 15.45 5.81
C ASN A 157 13.35 15.79 4.90
N ALA A 158 14.50 15.15 5.11
CA ALA A 158 15.67 15.33 4.25
C ALA A 158 15.44 14.76 2.83
N ILE A 159 14.70 13.64 2.71
CA ILE A 159 14.42 13.00 1.40
C ILE A 159 13.19 13.65 0.74
N TYR A 160 12.14 13.95 1.51
CA TYR A 160 10.83 14.40 1.04
C TYR A 160 10.46 15.75 1.65
N THR A 161 11.30 16.76 1.47
CA THR A 161 10.98 18.12 1.90
C THR A 161 9.73 18.61 1.16
N PRO A 162 8.69 19.07 1.87
CA PRO A 162 7.56 19.72 1.22
C PRO A 162 8.08 20.90 0.40
N LYS A 163 7.85 20.89 -0.92
CA LYS A 163 8.10 22.08 -1.72
C LYS A 163 7.09 23.14 -1.29
N ALA A 164 7.55 24.29 -0.83
CA ALA A 164 6.67 25.43 -0.67
C ALA A 164 6.04 25.75 -2.05
N LEU A 165 4.73 25.81 -2.08
CA LEU A 165 3.98 26.26 -3.26
C LEU A 165 4.19 27.77 -3.42
#